data_20a92bf9042d639c32d2896a3e2087d2
#
_entry.id   20a92bf9042d639c32d2896a3e2087d2
#
_cell.length_a   1.000
_cell.length_b   1.000
_cell.length_c   1.000
_cell.angle_alpha   90.00
_cell.angle_beta   90.00
_cell.angle_gamma   90.00
#
_symmetry.space_group_name_H-M   'P 1'
#
loop_
_entity.id
_entity.type
_entity.pdbx_description
1 polymer ?
#
loop_
_entity_poly.entity_id
_entity_poly.type
_entity_poly.pdbx_seq_one_letter_code
_entity_poly.pdbx_strand_id
1 'polypeptide(L)'
;GNIFMTISNQSEPNKQPEPTLEQRRIIYQARRGLKELDFYIDPYIKELYLTADPSEQATFAEMLTHEDPDLLDYFTNQSRPENAAIWDLVNKIKTWRHSKS
;
A
#
# COMPACT_ATOMS: atom_id res chain seq x y z
N GLY A 1 16.12 18.02 29.58
CA GLY A 1 15.94 17.64 29.31
C GLY A 1 15.41 17.30 28.35
N ASN A 2 15.45 17.41 27.92
CA ASN A 2 14.96 17.20 27.08
C ASN A 2 14.12 16.28 26.94
N ILE A 3 13.92 15.81 27.63
CA ILE A 3 13.07 14.88 27.63
C ILE A 3 11.85 15.32 27.04
N PHE A 4 11.54 16.50 27.12
CA PHE A 4 10.35 16.94 26.67
C PHE A 4 10.27 16.85 25.21
N MET A 5 11.32 16.82 24.58
CA MET A 5 11.22 16.74 23.27
C MET A 5 10.74 15.48 22.80
N THR A 6 11.09 14.46 23.41
CA THR A 6 10.63 13.23 22.96
C THR A 6 9.20 13.09 23.10
N ILE A 7 8.64 13.70 24.02
CA ILE A 7 7.29 13.57 24.27
C ILE A 7 6.46 14.07 23.17
N SER A 8 6.85 15.11 22.54
CA SER A 8 6.01 15.68 21.55
C SER A 8 5.79 14.72 20.42
N ASN A 9 6.67 13.79 20.22
CA ASN A 9 6.48 12.88 19.17
C ASN A 9 5.44 11.87 19.40
N GLN A 10 5.08 11.65 20.62
CA GLN A 10 4.13 10.65 20.88
C GLN A 10 2.78 11.14 21.02
N SER A 11 2.56 12.36 20.72
CA SER A 11 1.28 12.93 21.01
C SER A 11 0.27 12.79 19.90
N GLU A 12 0.56 12.11 18.85
CA GLU A 12 -0.33 12.03 17.72
C GLU A 12 -1.00 10.68 17.65
N PRO A 13 -2.06 10.48 18.40
CA PRO A 13 -2.66 9.16 18.45
C PRO A 13 -3.27 8.69 17.14
N ASN A 14 -3.61 9.60 16.25
CA ASN A 14 -4.20 9.20 15.00
C ASN A 14 -3.18 8.95 13.91
N LYS A 15 -1.93 9.19 14.17
CA LYS A 15 -0.95 8.99 13.17
C LYS A 15 -0.68 7.54 12.95
N GLN A 16 -0.41 7.17 11.74
CA GLN A 16 0.02 5.82 11.44
C GLN A 16 1.40 5.59 12.04
N PRO A 17 1.76 4.36 12.31
CA PRO A 17 3.08 4.08 12.87
C PRO A 17 4.16 4.52 11.90
N GLU A 18 5.33 4.81 12.45
CA GLU A 18 6.47 5.15 11.62
C GLU A 18 6.85 3.94 10.80
N PRO A 19 7.08 4.09 9.51
CA PRO A 19 7.46 2.94 8.69
C PRO A 19 8.86 2.48 9.00
N THR A 20 9.07 1.18 8.94
CA THR A 20 10.40 0.61 9.06
C THR A 20 11.16 0.90 7.76
N LEU A 21 12.46 0.62 7.75
CA LEU A 21 13.25 0.79 6.56
C LEU A 21 12.71 -0.08 5.43
N GLU A 22 12.34 -1.29 5.75
CA GLU A 22 11.77 -2.19 4.76
C GLU A 22 10.47 -1.64 4.19
N GLN A 23 9.61 -1.12 5.04
CA GLN A 23 8.34 -0.55 4.60
C GLN A 23 8.57 0.69 3.74
N ARG A 24 9.58 1.52 4.08
CA ARG A 24 9.89 2.67 3.26
C ARG A 24 10.33 2.26 1.87
N ARG A 25 11.07 1.16 1.79
CA ARG A 25 11.51 0.66 0.50
C ARG A 25 10.32 0.21 -0.34
N ILE A 26 9.37 -0.47 0.29
CA ILE A 26 8.17 -0.92 -0.40
C ILE A 26 7.34 0.27 -0.88
N ILE A 27 7.18 1.28 -0.03
CA ILE A 27 6.43 2.48 -0.39
C ILE A 27 7.07 3.16 -1.60
N TYR A 28 8.40 3.21 -1.61
CA TYR A 28 9.10 3.83 -2.71
C TYR A 28 8.90 3.04 -4.00
N GLN A 29 8.96 1.71 -3.91
CA GLN A 29 8.75 0.87 -5.08
C GLN A 29 7.34 0.96 -5.62
N ALA A 30 6.39 1.36 -4.80
CA ALA A 30 5.01 1.46 -5.22
C ALA A 30 4.76 2.66 -6.12
N ARG A 31 5.68 3.61 -6.17
CA ARG A 31 5.52 4.77 -7.01
C ARG A 31 5.92 4.44 -8.43
N ARG A 32 4.96 4.26 -9.28
CA ARG A 32 5.20 3.83 -10.66
C ARG A 32 5.13 4.97 -11.65
N GLY A 33 4.56 6.10 -11.25
CA GLY A 33 4.43 7.22 -12.16
C GLY A 33 3.34 7.03 -13.19
N LEU A 34 2.45 6.08 -12.97
CA LEU A 34 1.37 5.79 -13.89
C LEU A 34 0.08 6.16 -13.19
N LYS A 35 -0.61 7.16 -13.69
CA LYS A 35 -1.79 7.68 -13.02
C LYS A 35 -2.84 6.64 -12.71
N GLU A 36 -3.07 5.73 -13.63
CA GLU A 36 -4.08 4.71 -13.43
C GLU A 36 -3.76 3.80 -12.25
N LEU A 37 -2.48 3.48 -12.08
CA LEU A 37 -2.08 2.66 -10.94
C LEU A 37 -2.04 3.48 -9.66
N ASP A 38 -1.59 4.72 -9.75
CA ASP A 38 -1.50 5.57 -8.57
C ASP A 38 -2.88 5.83 -7.97
N PHE A 39 -3.92 5.84 -8.80
CA PHE A 39 -5.29 6.02 -8.32
C PHE A 39 -5.65 4.96 -7.27
N TYR A 40 -5.15 3.74 -7.43
CA TYR A 40 -5.42 2.66 -6.49
C TYR A 40 -4.33 2.53 -5.42
N ILE A 41 -3.08 2.62 -5.82
CA ILE A 41 -1.97 2.30 -4.93
C ILE A 41 -1.65 3.42 -3.95
N ASP A 42 -1.67 4.67 -4.39
CA ASP A 42 -1.34 5.77 -3.50
C ASP A 42 -2.28 5.87 -2.30
N PRO A 43 -3.61 5.83 -2.47
CA PRO A 43 -4.47 5.88 -1.29
C PRO A 43 -4.32 4.67 -0.40
N TYR A 44 -4.06 3.49 -0.97
CA TYR A 44 -3.83 2.30 -0.18
C TYR A 44 -2.64 2.50 0.75
N ILE A 45 -1.55 3.01 0.22
CA ILE A 45 -0.36 3.25 1.02
C ILE A 45 -0.63 4.27 2.09
N LYS A 46 -1.32 5.34 1.74
CA LYS A 46 -1.58 6.39 2.69
C LYS A 46 -2.45 5.96 3.83
N GLU A 47 -3.43 5.12 3.59
CA GLU A 47 -4.44 4.84 4.60
C GLU A 47 -4.46 3.43 5.12
N LEU A 48 -3.97 2.45 4.39
CA LEU A 48 -4.11 1.06 4.80
C LEU A 48 -2.81 0.28 4.98
N TYR A 49 -1.80 0.59 4.21
CA TYR A 49 -0.61 -0.28 4.17
C TYR A 49 0.07 -0.44 5.52
N LEU A 50 0.32 0.65 6.22
CA LEU A 50 1.12 0.56 7.45
C LEU A 50 0.37 -0.13 8.59
N THR A 51 -0.95 -0.16 8.52
CA THR A 51 -1.72 -0.86 9.55
C THR A 51 -2.24 -2.21 9.08
N ALA A 52 -1.91 -2.62 7.87
CA ALA A 52 -2.28 -3.94 7.38
C ALA A 52 -1.46 -5.00 8.12
N ASP A 53 -1.98 -6.21 8.20
CA ASP A 53 -1.22 -7.24 8.91
C ASP A 53 -0.01 -7.64 8.07
N PRO A 54 0.96 -8.31 8.68
CA PRO A 54 2.20 -8.65 7.96
C PRO A 54 1.97 -9.50 6.72
N SER A 55 0.96 -10.35 6.75
CA SER A 55 0.67 -11.19 5.58
C SER A 55 0.22 -10.34 4.41
N GLU A 56 -0.65 -9.36 4.67
CA GLU A 56 -1.10 -8.48 3.60
C GLU A 56 0.03 -7.61 3.08
N GLN A 57 0.90 -7.13 3.97
CA GLN A 57 2.04 -6.32 3.55
C GLN A 57 2.98 -7.14 2.68
N ALA A 58 3.17 -8.41 3.00
CA ALA A 58 4.02 -9.28 2.19
C ALA A 58 3.40 -9.50 0.82
N THR A 59 2.09 -9.68 0.75
CA THR A 59 1.40 -9.85 -0.52
C THR A 59 1.52 -8.58 -1.36
N PHE A 60 1.42 -7.43 -0.72
CA PHE A 60 1.56 -6.17 -1.44
C PHE A 60 2.96 -6.03 -2.03
N ALA A 61 3.99 -6.40 -1.27
CA ALA A 61 5.36 -6.36 -1.76
C ALA A 61 5.52 -7.30 -2.95
N GLU A 62 4.92 -8.47 -2.87
CA GLU A 62 4.99 -9.43 -3.97
C GLU A 62 4.29 -8.87 -5.21
N MET A 63 3.14 -8.23 -5.02
CA MET A 63 2.41 -7.62 -6.12
C MET A 63 3.28 -6.60 -6.83
N LEU A 64 4.07 -5.83 -6.09
CA LEU A 64 4.90 -4.79 -6.67
C LEU A 64 6.07 -5.33 -7.50
N THR A 65 6.33 -6.63 -7.45
CA THR A 65 7.36 -7.21 -8.32
C THR A 65 6.85 -7.37 -9.75
N HIS A 66 5.55 -7.24 -9.96
CA HIS A 66 4.99 -7.35 -11.31
C HIS A 66 5.18 -6.04 -12.06
N GLU A 67 5.17 -6.10 -13.37
CA GLU A 67 5.40 -4.92 -14.18
C GLU A 67 4.12 -4.10 -14.32
N ASP A 68 4.30 -2.83 -14.65
CA ASP A 68 3.17 -1.91 -14.73
C ASP A 68 2.04 -2.39 -15.64
N PRO A 69 2.32 -2.89 -16.84
CA PRO A 69 1.21 -3.34 -17.69
C PRO A 69 0.42 -4.48 -17.07
N ASP A 70 1.12 -5.38 -16.35
CA ASP A 70 0.44 -6.49 -15.70
C ASP A 70 -0.43 -5.98 -14.58
N LEU A 71 0.10 -5.06 -13.75
CA LEU A 71 -0.67 -4.51 -12.65
C LEU A 71 -1.90 -3.76 -13.18
N LEU A 72 -1.72 -3.01 -14.24
CA LEU A 72 -2.82 -2.28 -14.81
C LEU A 72 -3.91 -3.24 -15.28
N ASP A 73 -3.51 -4.34 -15.89
CA ASP A 73 -4.46 -5.34 -16.34
C ASP A 73 -5.22 -5.95 -15.18
N TYR A 74 -4.56 -6.18 -14.05
CA TYR A 74 -5.24 -6.73 -12.88
C TYR A 74 -6.29 -5.74 -12.36
N PHE A 75 -5.92 -4.47 -12.28
CA PHE A 75 -6.83 -3.47 -11.73
C PHE A 75 -7.98 -3.13 -12.69
N THR A 76 -7.84 -3.44 -13.98
CA THR A 76 -8.88 -3.18 -14.95
C THR A 76 -9.60 -4.46 -15.40
N ASN A 77 -9.33 -5.57 -14.71
CA ASN A 77 -9.98 -6.86 -15.01
C ASN A 77 -9.66 -7.40 -16.41
N GLN A 78 -8.52 -7.01 -16.95
CA GLN A 78 -8.10 -7.56 -18.25
C GLN A 78 -7.38 -8.89 -18.10
N SER A 79 -6.76 -9.11 -16.94
CA SER A 79 -6.14 -10.40 -16.65
C SER A 79 -6.09 -10.56 -15.15
N ARG A 80 -5.68 -11.72 -14.69
CA ARG A 80 -5.57 -11.96 -13.27
C ARG A 80 -4.26 -12.68 -12.98
N PRO A 81 -3.62 -12.37 -11.83
CA PRO A 81 -2.38 -13.03 -11.48
C PRO A 81 -2.63 -14.48 -11.09
N GLU A 82 -1.60 -15.29 -11.20
CA GLU A 82 -1.72 -16.68 -10.78
C GLU A 82 -1.80 -16.79 -9.27
N ASN A 83 -1.19 -15.85 -8.57
CA ASN A 83 -1.19 -15.88 -7.11
C ASN A 83 -2.54 -15.39 -6.59
N ALA A 84 -3.28 -16.27 -5.94
CA ALA A 84 -4.61 -15.94 -5.46
C ALA A 84 -4.58 -14.84 -4.41
N ALA A 85 -3.54 -14.81 -3.59
CA ALA A 85 -3.46 -13.76 -2.56
C ALA A 85 -3.31 -12.38 -3.19
N ILE A 86 -2.54 -12.30 -4.27
CA ILE A 86 -2.40 -11.03 -4.98
C ILE A 86 -3.73 -10.63 -5.60
N TRP A 87 -4.45 -11.59 -6.19
CA TRP A 87 -5.74 -11.26 -6.78
C TRP A 87 -6.74 -10.77 -5.73
N ASP A 88 -6.73 -11.43 -4.56
CA ASP A 88 -7.60 -10.99 -3.47
C ASP A 88 -7.24 -9.59 -3.02
N LEU A 89 -5.96 -9.27 -2.95
CA LEU A 89 -5.53 -7.94 -2.54
C LEU A 89 -5.91 -6.89 -3.59
N VAL A 90 -5.73 -7.20 -4.87
CA VAL A 90 -6.12 -6.29 -5.93
C VAL A 90 -7.61 -5.97 -5.81
N ASN A 91 -8.44 -6.98 -5.59
CA ASN A 91 -9.88 -6.77 -5.46
C ASN A 91 -10.22 -5.99 -4.20
N LYS A 92 -9.51 -6.24 -3.12
CA LYS A 92 -9.71 -5.48 -1.89
C LYS A 92 -9.42 -4.01 -2.12
N ILE A 93 -8.30 -3.72 -2.76
CA ILE A 93 -7.91 -2.34 -3.01
C ILE A 93 -8.92 -1.67 -3.93
N LYS A 94 -9.37 -2.37 -4.97
CA LYS A 94 -10.35 -1.80 -5.89
C LYS A 94 -11.66 -1.48 -5.19
N THR A 95 -12.17 -2.42 -4.42
CA THR A 95 -13.42 -2.23 -3.74
C THR A 95 -13.33 -1.09 -2.73
N TRP A 96 -12.24 -1.07 -1.97
CA TRP A 96 -12.05 -0.02 -0.98
C TRP A 96 -11.93 1.34 -1.65
N ARG A 97 -11.15 1.42 -2.73
CA ARG A 97 -10.92 2.70 -3.38
C ARG A 97 -12.20 3.26 -3.98
N HIS A 98 -13.00 2.41 -4.60
CA HIS A 98 -14.23 2.87 -5.21
C HIS A 98 -15.28 3.23 -4.17
N SER A 99 -15.25 2.62 -3.00
CA SER A 99 -16.19 2.99 -1.97
C SER A 99 -15.86 4.35 -1.36
N LYS A 100 -14.64 4.83 -1.56
CA LYS A 100 -14.26 6.13 -1.03
C LYS A 100 -14.53 7.27 -2.01
N SER A 101 -14.81 6.97 -3.22
CA SER A 101 -15.04 8.06 -4.18
C SER A 101 -16.49 8.54 -4.23
#